data_35d64befed082aec3f5aa4a54752328b
#
_entry.id   35d64befed082aec3f5aa4a54752328b
#
_cell.length_a   1.000
_cell.length_b   1.000
_cell.length_c   1.000
_cell.angle_alpha   90.00
_cell.angle_beta   90.00
_cell.angle_gamma   90.00
#
_symmetry.space_group_name_H-M   'P 1'
#
loop_
_entity.id
_entity.type
_entity.pdbx_description
1 polymer ?
#
loop_
_entity_poly.entity_id
_entity_poly.type
_entity_poly.pdbx_seq_one_letter_code
_entity_poly.pdbx_strand_id
1 'polypeptide(L)'
;MNDMTMPAAKAERIRTLFHGFLPGSEIGSYVDGALVAGSGPEQDLTDPATGEVFTTFKDAGADIIDAAMEAATRAQREWIGMSASARGRVMNEIARRIRERAPELAELESRSAGRPIRDIRGEALRVAEMFEYYAGWCDKLHGEVIPVPTSHLNYIRHEPVGVVAQITP
;
A
#
# COMPACT_ATOMS: atom_id res chain seq x y z
N MET A 1 31.13 -24.97 -15.40
CA MET A 1 29.88 -25.68 -15.03
C MET A 1 28.96 -24.61 -14.51
N ASN A 2 28.17 -24.00 -15.42
CA ASN A 2 27.26 -22.91 -15.09
C ASN A 2 26.12 -23.47 -14.24
N ASP A 3 25.98 -22.96 -13.06
CA ASP A 3 24.94 -23.32 -12.10
C ASP A 3 23.57 -22.85 -12.59
N MET A 4 22.88 -23.69 -13.36
CA MET A 4 21.50 -23.47 -13.82
C MET A 4 20.47 -23.53 -12.69
N THR A 5 20.89 -23.67 -11.42
CA THR A 5 19.99 -23.77 -10.26
C THR A 5 19.67 -22.40 -9.66
N MET A 6 20.45 -21.37 -9.96
CA MET A 6 20.25 -20.00 -9.41
C MET A 6 18.96 -19.29 -9.83
N PRO A 7 18.51 -19.35 -11.10
CA PRO A 7 17.27 -18.68 -11.49
C PRO A 7 16.03 -19.26 -10.82
N ALA A 8 15.91 -20.59 -10.75
CA ALA A 8 14.77 -21.27 -10.14
C ALA A 8 14.66 -20.99 -8.62
N ALA A 9 15.79 -20.96 -7.91
CA ALA A 9 15.81 -20.63 -6.48
C ALA A 9 15.42 -19.18 -6.21
N LYS A 10 15.78 -18.24 -7.10
CA LYS A 10 15.35 -16.84 -6.98
C LYS A 10 13.85 -16.67 -7.22
N ALA A 11 13.31 -17.30 -8.26
CA ALA A 11 11.88 -17.27 -8.56
C ALA A 11 11.07 -17.84 -7.39
N GLU A 12 11.50 -18.96 -6.83
CA GLU A 12 10.84 -19.57 -5.67
C GLU A 12 10.90 -18.66 -4.44
N ARG A 13 12.01 -17.98 -4.19
CA ARG A 13 12.12 -17.03 -3.09
C ARG A 13 11.16 -15.85 -3.25
N ILE A 14 11.01 -15.30 -4.47
CA ILE A 14 10.05 -14.22 -4.73
C ILE A 14 8.62 -14.72 -4.50
N ARG A 15 8.25 -15.88 -5.02
CA ARG A 15 6.94 -16.49 -4.78
C ARG A 15 6.66 -16.67 -3.29
N THR A 16 7.62 -17.19 -2.54
CA THR A 16 7.52 -17.35 -1.09
C THR A 16 7.28 -16.02 -0.38
N LEU A 17 7.97 -14.94 -0.79
CA LEU A 17 7.74 -13.61 -0.24
C LEU A 17 6.32 -13.09 -0.56
N PHE A 18 5.87 -13.19 -1.80
CA PHE A 18 4.51 -12.81 -2.17
C PHE A 18 3.46 -13.56 -1.36
N HIS A 19 3.57 -14.88 -1.27
CA HIS A 19 2.64 -15.69 -0.48
C HIS A 19 2.68 -15.37 1.03
N GLY A 20 3.82 -14.92 1.53
CA GLY A 20 3.93 -14.43 2.91
C GLY A 20 3.17 -13.13 3.17
N PHE A 21 2.93 -12.31 2.15
CA PHE A 21 2.16 -11.06 2.25
C PHE A 21 0.70 -11.21 1.82
N LEU A 22 0.43 -12.09 0.86
CA LEU A 22 -0.88 -12.26 0.26
C LEU A 22 -1.43 -13.65 0.64
N PRO A 23 -2.59 -13.73 1.28
CA PRO A 23 -3.24 -15.01 1.57
C PRO A 23 -3.80 -15.59 0.27
N GLY A 24 -3.11 -16.55 -0.32
CA GLY A 24 -3.54 -17.22 -1.55
C GLY A 24 -2.37 -17.65 -2.43
N SER A 25 -2.66 -18.43 -3.47
CA SER A 25 -1.66 -18.97 -4.40
C SER A 25 -1.45 -18.09 -5.63
N GLU A 26 -2.31 -17.12 -5.88
CA GLU A 26 -2.29 -16.27 -7.07
C GLU A 26 -2.02 -14.81 -6.71
N ILE A 27 -1.23 -14.14 -7.55
CA ILE A 27 -1.05 -12.68 -7.44
C ILE A 27 -2.30 -12.02 -8.03
N GLY A 28 -2.90 -11.14 -7.26
CA GLY A 28 -4.13 -10.46 -7.66
C GLY A 28 -4.30 -9.12 -6.95
N SER A 29 -5.49 -8.55 -7.07
CA SER A 29 -5.88 -7.31 -6.40
C SER A 29 -6.43 -7.61 -5.00
N TYR A 30 -6.10 -6.76 -4.04
CA TYR A 30 -6.67 -6.86 -2.69
C TYR A 30 -7.84 -5.87 -2.58
N VAL A 31 -9.07 -6.38 -2.55
CA VAL A 31 -10.30 -5.59 -2.55
C VAL A 31 -11.21 -6.06 -1.43
N ASP A 32 -11.71 -5.13 -0.64
CA ASP A 32 -12.68 -5.37 0.45
C ASP A 32 -12.26 -6.49 1.43
N GLY A 33 -10.97 -6.53 1.76
CA GLY A 33 -10.44 -7.53 2.69
C GLY A 33 -10.13 -8.91 2.08
N ALA A 34 -10.31 -9.08 0.77
CA ALA A 34 -10.07 -10.33 0.06
C ALA A 34 -9.11 -10.16 -1.13
N LEU A 35 -8.38 -11.22 -1.44
CA LEU A 35 -7.60 -11.31 -2.66
C LEU A 35 -8.51 -11.73 -3.81
N VAL A 36 -8.50 -10.96 -4.90
CA VAL A 36 -9.32 -11.16 -6.09
C VAL A 36 -8.40 -11.38 -7.30
N ALA A 37 -8.58 -12.47 -8.02
CA ALA A 37 -7.83 -12.73 -9.25
C ALA A 37 -8.12 -11.66 -10.30
N GLY A 38 -7.11 -11.28 -11.07
CA GLY A 38 -7.28 -10.32 -12.15
C GLY A 38 -8.20 -10.83 -13.27
N SER A 39 -8.98 -9.93 -13.86
CA SER A 39 -9.83 -10.20 -15.03
C SER A 39 -9.29 -9.57 -16.32
N GLY A 40 -8.23 -8.78 -16.22
CA GLY A 40 -7.57 -8.09 -17.32
C GLY A 40 -6.51 -8.96 -18.04
N PRO A 41 -5.69 -8.33 -18.88
CA PRO A 41 -4.61 -9.01 -19.60
C PRO A 41 -3.61 -9.69 -18.66
N GLU A 42 -3.03 -10.78 -19.15
CA GLU A 42 -1.93 -11.44 -18.46
C GLU A 42 -0.63 -10.62 -18.63
N GLN A 43 0.12 -10.49 -17.54
CA GLN A 43 1.38 -9.74 -17.46
C GLN A 43 2.47 -10.64 -16.92
N ASP A 44 3.67 -10.47 -17.46
CA ASP A 44 4.87 -11.13 -16.98
C ASP A 44 5.59 -10.27 -15.94
N LEU A 45 5.92 -10.86 -14.79
CA LEU A 45 6.86 -10.26 -13.84
C LEU A 45 8.27 -10.79 -14.15
N THR A 46 9.11 -9.87 -14.58
CA THR A 46 10.47 -10.15 -15.02
C THR A 46 11.48 -9.72 -13.95
N ASP A 47 12.46 -10.56 -13.64
CA ASP A 47 13.61 -10.17 -12.82
C ASP A 47 14.43 -9.13 -13.59
N PRO A 48 14.50 -7.87 -13.13
CA PRO A 48 15.22 -6.81 -13.85
C PRO A 48 16.74 -7.02 -13.91
N ALA A 49 17.29 -7.91 -13.09
CA ALA A 49 18.72 -8.22 -13.12
C ALA A 49 19.08 -9.27 -14.17
N THR A 50 18.15 -10.18 -14.50
CA THR A 50 18.40 -11.30 -15.43
C THR A 50 17.58 -11.22 -16.71
N GLY A 51 16.47 -10.49 -16.70
CA GLY A 51 15.51 -10.47 -17.80
C GLY A 51 14.61 -11.70 -17.86
N GLU A 52 14.70 -12.61 -16.89
CA GLU A 52 13.90 -13.83 -16.85
C GLU A 52 12.54 -13.59 -16.21
N VAL A 53 11.48 -14.15 -16.80
CA VAL A 53 10.14 -14.15 -16.21
C VAL A 53 10.13 -15.11 -15.02
N PHE A 54 9.81 -14.61 -13.82
CA PHE A 54 9.71 -15.42 -12.61
C PHE A 54 8.28 -15.78 -12.21
N THR A 55 7.30 -15.03 -12.68
CA THR A 55 5.87 -15.35 -12.51
C THR A 55 5.02 -14.54 -13.48
N THR A 56 3.78 -14.95 -13.66
CA THR A 56 2.76 -14.23 -14.42
C THR A 56 1.57 -13.91 -13.51
N PHE A 57 0.86 -12.86 -13.82
CA PHE A 57 -0.39 -12.51 -13.15
C PHE A 57 -1.33 -11.83 -14.14
N LYS A 58 -2.61 -11.75 -13.80
CA LYS A 58 -3.57 -10.97 -14.58
C LYS A 58 -3.77 -9.61 -13.94
N ASP A 59 -3.74 -8.57 -14.75
CA ASP A 59 -4.10 -7.22 -14.32
C ASP A 59 -5.54 -7.16 -13.80
N ALA A 60 -5.81 -6.17 -12.98
CA ALA A 60 -7.18 -5.84 -12.65
C ALA A 60 -7.93 -5.38 -13.91
N GLY A 61 -9.10 -5.96 -14.17
CA GLY A 61 -10.01 -5.43 -15.17
C GLY A 61 -10.80 -4.23 -14.61
N ALA A 62 -11.56 -3.57 -15.47
CA ALA A 62 -12.41 -2.45 -15.06
C ALA A 62 -13.43 -2.82 -13.98
N ASP A 63 -13.96 -4.02 -14.02
CA ASP A 63 -14.86 -4.59 -13.04
C ASP A 63 -14.26 -4.65 -11.62
N ILE A 64 -12.99 -5.02 -11.51
CA ILE A 64 -12.26 -5.06 -10.24
C ILE A 64 -11.98 -3.65 -9.72
N ILE A 65 -11.64 -2.73 -10.62
CA ILE A 65 -11.44 -1.31 -10.26
C ILE A 65 -12.73 -0.70 -9.75
N ASP A 66 -13.85 -0.95 -10.43
CA ASP A 66 -15.17 -0.47 -10.00
C ASP A 66 -15.53 -1.03 -8.62
N ALA A 67 -15.35 -2.33 -8.41
CA ALA A 67 -15.58 -2.97 -7.11
C ALA A 67 -14.69 -2.39 -6.00
N ALA A 68 -13.41 -2.08 -6.31
CA ALA A 68 -12.49 -1.45 -5.37
C ALA A 68 -12.94 -0.03 -5.00
N MET A 69 -13.40 0.77 -5.99
CA MET A 69 -13.93 2.10 -5.76
C MET A 69 -15.22 2.08 -4.91
N GLU A 70 -16.11 1.15 -5.17
CA GLU A 70 -17.31 0.95 -4.35
C GLU A 70 -16.97 0.57 -2.91
N ALA A 71 -16.06 -0.41 -2.74
CA ALA A 71 -15.60 -0.85 -1.42
C ALA A 71 -14.94 0.29 -0.65
N ALA A 72 -14.04 1.03 -1.28
CA ALA A 72 -13.37 2.19 -0.67
C ALA A 72 -14.37 3.30 -0.28
N THR A 73 -15.38 3.53 -1.11
CA THR A 73 -16.44 4.52 -0.82
C THR A 73 -17.30 4.12 0.36
N ARG A 74 -17.61 2.82 0.51
CA ARG A 74 -18.32 2.31 1.70
C ARG A 74 -17.45 2.45 2.95
N ALA A 75 -16.22 1.96 2.89
CA ALA A 75 -15.28 1.98 4.02
C ALA A 75 -14.92 3.40 4.47
N GLN A 76 -14.89 4.36 3.56
CA GLN A 76 -14.61 5.76 3.87
C GLN A 76 -15.64 6.37 4.82
N ARG A 77 -16.91 5.97 4.72
CA ARG A 77 -17.95 6.43 5.66
C ARG A 77 -17.70 5.94 7.09
N GLU A 78 -17.27 4.69 7.23
CA GLU A 78 -16.89 4.12 8.53
C GLU A 78 -15.64 4.79 9.07
N TRP A 79 -14.64 5.01 8.23
CA TRP A 79 -13.40 5.69 8.58
C TRP A 79 -13.64 7.11 9.11
N ILE A 80 -14.48 7.90 8.46
CA ILE A 80 -14.86 9.24 8.91
C ILE A 80 -15.61 9.19 10.24
N GLY A 81 -16.47 8.19 10.45
CA GLY A 81 -17.22 7.99 11.67
C GLY A 81 -16.36 7.60 12.89
N MET A 82 -15.12 7.13 12.66
CA MET A 82 -14.21 6.81 13.77
C MET A 82 -13.72 8.07 14.46
N SER A 83 -13.49 7.97 15.79
CA SER A 83 -12.81 9.04 16.51
C SER A 83 -11.39 9.26 16.00
N ALA A 84 -10.87 10.47 16.11
CA ALA A 84 -9.50 10.80 15.70
C ALA A 84 -8.46 9.87 16.36
N SER A 85 -8.61 9.62 17.66
CA SER A 85 -7.73 8.69 18.38
C SER A 85 -7.83 7.23 17.89
N ALA A 86 -9.02 6.81 17.46
CA ALA A 86 -9.19 5.46 16.89
C ALA A 86 -8.47 5.35 15.53
N ARG A 87 -8.59 6.36 14.66
CA ARG A 87 -7.83 6.41 13.40
C ARG A 87 -6.33 6.40 13.64
N GLY A 88 -5.84 7.20 14.59
CA GLY A 88 -4.42 7.23 14.97
C GLY A 88 -3.92 5.86 15.45
N ARG A 89 -4.72 5.10 16.22
CA ARG A 89 -4.35 3.73 16.62
C ARG A 89 -4.22 2.78 15.44
N VAL A 90 -5.13 2.85 14.46
CA VAL A 90 -5.05 2.03 13.24
C VAL A 90 -3.77 2.35 12.47
N MET A 91 -3.45 3.63 12.29
CA MET A 91 -2.24 4.06 11.58
C MET A 91 -0.96 3.61 12.30
N ASN A 92 -0.92 3.70 13.63
CA ASN A 92 0.21 3.19 14.42
C ASN A 92 0.35 1.66 14.32
N GLU A 93 -0.76 0.92 14.25
CA GLU A 93 -0.73 -0.53 14.04
C GLU A 93 -0.19 -0.88 12.65
N ILE A 94 -0.53 -0.12 11.62
CA ILE A 94 0.06 -0.26 10.27
C ILE A 94 1.58 -0.05 10.34
N ALA A 95 2.04 1.02 10.99
CA ALA A 95 3.46 1.31 11.17
C ALA A 95 4.20 0.16 11.88
N ARG A 96 3.61 -0.37 12.95
CA ARG A 96 4.16 -1.50 13.69
C ARG A 96 4.34 -2.73 12.80
N ARG A 97 3.32 -3.09 12.03
CA ARG A 97 3.37 -4.23 11.08
C ARG A 97 4.39 -4.03 9.97
N ILE A 98 4.52 -2.82 9.44
CA ILE A 98 5.55 -2.49 8.45
C ILE A 98 6.94 -2.69 9.06
N ARG A 99 7.20 -2.22 10.28
CA ARG A 99 8.49 -2.38 10.97
C ARG A 99 8.84 -3.86 11.17
N GLU A 100 7.88 -4.67 11.58
CA GLU A 100 8.09 -6.10 11.81
C GLU A 100 8.48 -6.85 10.52
N ARG A 101 7.96 -6.40 9.39
CA ARG A 101 8.19 -7.04 8.09
C ARG A 101 9.13 -6.25 7.16
N ALA A 102 9.80 -5.21 7.68
CA ALA A 102 10.66 -4.34 6.89
C ALA A 102 11.75 -5.10 6.09
N PRO A 103 12.45 -6.11 6.62
CA PRO A 103 13.42 -6.87 5.84
C PRO A 103 12.81 -7.61 4.65
N GLU A 104 11.63 -8.20 4.82
CA GLU A 104 10.92 -8.93 3.76
C GLU A 104 10.40 -7.98 2.68
N LEU A 105 9.84 -6.84 3.09
CA LEU A 105 9.40 -5.78 2.16
C LEU A 105 10.58 -5.25 1.34
N ALA A 106 11.72 -5.00 1.97
CA ALA A 106 12.92 -4.55 1.28
C ALA A 106 13.44 -5.60 0.28
N GLU A 107 13.41 -6.88 0.63
CA GLU A 107 13.82 -7.95 -0.27
C GLU A 107 12.87 -8.05 -1.48
N LEU A 108 11.55 -7.98 -1.23
CA LEU A 108 10.54 -8.02 -2.28
C LEU A 108 10.72 -6.87 -3.27
N GLU A 109 10.83 -5.65 -2.78
CA GLU A 109 11.06 -4.45 -3.57
C GLU A 109 12.36 -4.54 -4.39
N SER A 110 13.45 -4.98 -3.77
CA SER A 110 14.74 -5.14 -4.45
C SER A 110 14.66 -6.13 -5.62
N ARG A 111 13.92 -7.22 -5.44
CA ARG A 111 13.81 -8.27 -6.47
C ARG A 111 12.83 -7.91 -7.58
N SER A 112 11.75 -7.21 -7.26
CA SER A 112 10.72 -6.85 -8.23
C SER A 112 11.07 -5.61 -9.04
N ALA A 113 11.64 -4.58 -8.39
CA ALA A 113 11.99 -3.32 -9.02
C ALA A 113 13.48 -3.18 -9.40
N GLY A 114 14.34 -4.13 -9.01
CA GLY A 114 15.77 -4.13 -9.33
C GLY A 114 16.62 -3.11 -8.58
N ARG A 115 16.08 -2.48 -7.55
CA ARG A 115 16.83 -1.50 -6.74
C ARG A 115 17.83 -2.19 -5.81
N PRO A 116 19.01 -1.62 -5.58
CA PRO A 116 19.99 -2.21 -4.68
C PRO A 116 19.44 -2.37 -3.26
N ILE A 117 19.53 -3.57 -2.70
CA ILE A 117 19.00 -3.90 -1.37
C ILE A 117 19.55 -2.99 -0.25
N ARG A 118 20.80 -2.53 -0.39
CA ARG A 118 21.42 -1.60 0.57
C ARG A 118 20.67 -0.27 0.68
N ASP A 119 20.08 0.18 -0.43
CA ASP A 119 19.40 1.48 -0.53
C ASP A 119 17.94 1.36 -0.03
N ILE A 120 17.33 0.18 -0.22
CA ILE A 120 15.92 -0.07 0.12
C ILE A 120 15.71 -0.44 1.59
N ARG A 121 16.71 -1.04 2.25
CA ARG A 121 16.57 -1.52 3.64
C ARG A 121 16.01 -0.50 4.62
N GLY A 122 16.29 0.79 4.40
CA GLY A 122 15.77 1.88 5.23
C GLY A 122 14.41 2.41 4.81
N GLU A 123 13.91 2.09 3.62
CA GLU A 123 12.70 2.71 3.09
C GLU A 123 11.43 2.23 3.78
N ALA A 124 11.29 0.94 4.02
CA ALA A 124 10.16 0.42 4.76
C ALA A 124 10.06 1.04 6.18
N LEU A 125 11.20 1.30 6.82
CA LEU A 125 11.23 1.98 8.11
C LEU A 125 10.77 3.43 8.00
N ARG A 126 11.19 4.15 6.94
CA ARG A 126 10.70 5.52 6.66
C ARG A 126 9.21 5.55 6.37
N VAL A 127 8.68 4.56 5.65
CA VAL A 127 7.23 4.43 5.45
C VAL A 127 6.50 4.25 6.79
N ALA A 128 7.02 3.43 7.69
CA ALA A 128 6.47 3.28 9.04
C ALA A 128 6.49 4.60 9.82
N GLU A 129 7.60 5.36 9.76
CA GLU A 129 7.72 6.69 10.38
C GLU A 129 6.69 7.68 9.83
N MET A 130 6.39 7.62 8.52
CA MET A 130 5.35 8.46 7.92
C MET A 130 3.96 8.12 8.49
N PHE A 131 3.63 6.85 8.65
CA PHE A 131 2.37 6.45 9.29
C PHE A 131 2.29 6.91 10.74
N GLU A 132 3.36 6.79 11.53
CA GLU A 132 3.44 7.28 12.91
C GLU A 132 3.27 8.80 12.98
N TYR A 133 3.94 9.52 12.09
CA TYR A 133 3.82 10.97 12.01
C TYR A 133 2.37 11.41 11.76
N TYR A 134 1.72 10.87 10.74
CA TYR A 134 0.33 11.23 10.44
C TYR A 134 -0.67 10.66 11.43
N ALA A 135 -0.38 9.55 12.10
CA ALA A 135 -1.18 9.08 13.24
C ALA A 135 -1.24 10.14 14.35
N GLY A 136 -0.12 10.82 14.60
CA GLY A 136 -0.05 11.93 15.55
C GLY A 136 -0.83 13.18 15.12
N TRP A 137 -1.16 13.34 13.85
CA TRP A 137 -1.93 14.47 13.33
C TRP A 137 -3.44 14.27 13.33
N CYS A 138 -3.94 13.07 13.56
CA CYS A 138 -5.36 12.75 13.46
C CYS A 138 -6.26 13.64 14.33
N ASP A 139 -5.77 14.11 15.47
CA ASP A 139 -6.48 14.95 16.45
C ASP A 139 -5.94 16.39 16.53
N LYS A 140 -5.04 16.78 15.65
CA LYS A 140 -4.34 18.09 15.71
C LYS A 140 -4.61 19.00 14.51
N LEU A 141 -5.33 18.52 13.51
CA LEU A 141 -5.67 19.31 12.35
C LEU A 141 -6.88 20.19 12.68
N HIS A 142 -6.62 21.46 12.96
CA HIS A 142 -7.64 22.46 13.33
C HIS A 142 -8.02 23.31 12.12
N GLY A 143 -9.23 23.89 12.18
CA GLY A 143 -9.60 25.04 11.37
C GLY A 143 -9.19 26.35 12.03
N GLU A 144 -9.53 27.45 11.39
CA GLU A 144 -9.23 28.80 11.84
C GLU A 144 -10.51 29.63 11.89
N VAL A 145 -10.56 30.57 12.80
CA VAL A 145 -11.58 31.62 12.82
C VAL A 145 -10.93 32.91 12.35
N ILE A 146 -11.43 33.44 11.24
CA ILE A 146 -10.87 34.62 10.58
C ILE A 146 -11.56 35.87 11.08
N PRO A 147 -10.84 36.91 11.55
CA PRO A 147 -11.43 38.17 11.96
C PRO A 147 -12.14 38.87 10.81
N VAL A 148 -13.41 39.13 10.97
CA VAL A 148 -14.27 39.85 10.02
C VAL A 148 -15.17 40.81 10.78
N PRO A 149 -15.88 41.77 10.14
CA PRO A 149 -16.84 42.63 10.82
C PRO A 149 -17.86 41.84 11.64
N THR A 150 -18.30 42.36 12.75
CA THR A 150 -19.10 41.69 13.79
C THR A 150 -20.42 41.08 13.30
N SER A 151 -20.91 41.47 12.12
CA SER A 151 -22.11 40.91 11.51
C SER A 151 -21.90 39.57 10.80
N HIS A 152 -20.65 39.07 10.75
CA HIS A 152 -20.31 37.86 10.00
C HIS A 152 -19.44 36.93 10.85
N LEU A 153 -19.56 35.63 10.59
CA LEU A 153 -18.66 34.61 11.08
C LEU A 153 -17.93 33.98 9.89
N ASN A 154 -16.59 34.03 9.89
CA ASN A 154 -15.77 33.39 8.87
C ASN A 154 -14.84 32.39 9.55
N TYR A 155 -14.88 31.14 9.08
CA TYR A 155 -14.02 30.09 9.59
C TYR A 155 -13.62 29.10 8.50
N ILE A 156 -12.46 28.48 8.68
CA ILE A 156 -11.96 27.38 7.85
C ILE A 156 -12.27 26.06 8.56
N ARG A 157 -12.80 25.13 7.83
CA ARG A 157 -13.00 23.75 8.26
C ARG A 157 -12.30 22.81 7.29
N HIS A 158 -11.48 21.90 7.82
CA HIS A 158 -10.90 20.83 7.02
C HIS A 158 -11.91 19.68 6.90
N GLU A 159 -12.16 19.26 5.67
CA GLU A 159 -13.04 18.14 5.37
C GLU A 159 -12.27 17.05 4.62
N PRO A 160 -12.64 15.76 4.77
CA PRO A 160 -12.00 14.69 4.05
C PRO A 160 -12.12 14.87 2.53
N VAL A 161 -11.04 14.65 1.80
CA VAL A 161 -11.04 14.66 0.32
C VAL A 161 -11.90 13.50 -0.22
N GLY A 162 -11.98 12.41 0.51
CA GLY A 162 -12.68 11.20 0.09
C GLY A 162 -11.73 10.10 -0.35
N VAL A 163 -12.17 9.29 -1.29
CA VAL A 163 -11.36 8.23 -1.90
C VAL A 163 -10.35 8.84 -2.86
N VAL A 164 -9.10 8.43 -2.75
CA VAL A 164 -7.99 8.91 -3.58
C VAL A 164 -7.36 7.73 -4.30
N ALA A 165 -7.18 7.85 -5.61
CA ALA A 165 -6.39 6.91 -6.39
C ALA A 165 -4.92 7.34 -6.40
N GLN A 166 -4.02 6.37 -6.23
CA GLN A 166 -2.58 6.55 -6.38
C GLN A 166 -2.08 5.70 -7.54
N ILE A 167 -1.31 6.31 -8.43
CA ILE A 167 -0.60 5.62 -9.51
C ILE A 167 0.88 5.89 -9.26
N THR A 168 1.56 4.86 -8.73
CA THR A 168 2.98 4.93 -8.39
C THR A 168 3.80 4.03 -9.30
N PRO A 169 5.07 4.38 -9.61
CA PRO A 169 5.94 3.56 -10.43
C PRO A 169 6.31 2.26 -9.73
#